data_575fbf601e8cfd103a5bff6a56ddb05f
#
_entry.id   575fbf601e8cfd103a5bff6a56ddb05f
#
_cell.length_a   1.000
_cell.length_b   1.000
_cell.length_c   1.000
_cell.angle_alpha   90.00
_cell.angle_beta   90.00
_cell.angle_gamma   90.00
#
_symmetry.space_group_name_H-M   'P 1'
#
loop_
_entity.id
_entity.type
_entity.pdbx_description
1 polymer ?
#
loop_
_entity_poly.entity_id
_entity_poly.type
_entity_poly.pdbx_seq_one_letter_code
_entity_poly.pdbx_strand_id
1 'polypeptide(L)'
;MKPIGVFGGTFDPIHYGHLRSAFEMLQALDFEEVRFIPCGDPPHRGVTYANAMQRYRLVECAIDRQEGFVADDREVRRDGPSYTIDTLISLREEFPARALGLIVGMDAFLGLPGWHRWDEILDVAHIIVAHRPGWKAPDIGVLGEMITECGTHKVDDLHVTKNGRIHIHAVTQLEISSTEIRDLVAAGRDPRFLMPDAVRDEILKTGIYKGD
;
A
#
# COMPACT_ATOMS: atom_id res chain seq x y z
N MET A 1 -7.96 -12.93 -16.77
CA MET A 1 -7.62 -11.47 -16.66
C MET A 1 -6.62 -11.35 -15.52
N LYS A 2 -5.57 -10.55 -15.69
CA LYS A 2 -4.57 -10.35 -14.64
C LYS A 2 -5.19 -9.65 -13.42
N PRO A 3 -4.75 -9.96 -12.20
CA PRO A 3 -5.23 -9.33 -10.98
C PRO A 3 -4.84 -7.84 -10.89
N ILE A 4 -5.53 -7.10 -10.03
CA ILE A 4 -5.22 -5.72 -9.66
C ILE A 4 -4.62 -5.73 -8.26
N GLY A 5 -3.41 -5.17 -8.11
CA GLY A 5 -2.81 -4.91 -6.80
C GLY A 5 -3.40 -3.63 -6.19
N VAL A 6 -3.73 -3.68 -4.91
CA VAL A 6 -4.27 -2.56 -4.13
C VAL A 6 -3.29 -2.22 -3.03
N PHE A 7 -2.63 -1.10 -3.15
CA PHE A 7 -1.60 -0.66 -2.21
C PHE A 7 -2.04 0.63 -1.49
N GLY A 8 -2.74 0.45 -0.37
CA GLY A 8 -3.15 1.52 0.51
C GLY A 8 -2.01 2.00 1.41
N GLY A 9 -2.01 3.27 1.73
CA GLY A 9 -1.02 3.82 2.64
C GLY A 9 -1.22 5.29 2.95
N THR A 10 -0.59 5.78 4.02
CA THR A 10 -0.62 7.21 4.32
C THR A 10 0.19 8.01 3.30
N PHE A 11 1.34 7.48 2.84
CA PHE A 11 2.26 8.11 1.87
C PHE A 11 2.60 9.56 2.24
N ASP A 12 3.14 9.77 3.42
CA ASP A 12 3.41 11.10 4.00
C ASP A 12 4.91 11.36 4.27
N PRO A 13 5.79 11.40 3.20
CA PRO A 13 5.52 11.18 1.77
C PRO A 13 5.71 9.75 1.30
N ILE A 14 5.33 9.48 0.04
CA ILE A 14 5.75 8.31 -0.72
C ILE A 14 7.27 8.33 -0.96
N HIS A 15 7.90 7.15 -1.00
CA HIS A 15 9.35 7.02 -1.16
C HIS A 15 9.74 5.70 -1.85
N TYR A 16 11.03 5.51 -2.16
CA TYR A 16 11.52 4.33 -2.87
C TYR A 16 11.23 3.01 -2.13
N GLY A 17 11.12 3.01 -0.80
CA GLY A 17 10.71 1.81 -0.05
C GLY A 17 9.33 1.30 -0.46
N HIS A 18 8.35 2.21 -0.68
CA HIS A 18 7.03 1.86 -1.19
C HIS A 18 7.08 1.43 -2.66
N LEU A 19 7.74 2.23 -3.50
CA LEU A 19 7.79 2.01 -4.94
C LEU A 19 8.50 0.71 -5.30
N ARG A 20 9.60 0.39 -4.64
CA ARG A 20 10.36 -0.83 -4.90
C ARG A 20 9.55 -2.08 -4.58
N SER A 21 8.91 -2.12 -3.42
CA SER A 21 8.07 -3.24 -3.03
C SER A 21 6.89 -3.44 -3.98
N ALA A 22 6.20 -2.35 -4.36
CA ALA A 22 5.09 -2.40 -5.30
C ALA A 22 5.53 -2.88 -6.69
N PHE A 23 6.70 -2.45 -7.17
CA PHE A 23 7.23 -2.82 -8.47
C PHE A 23 7.62 -4.31 -8.52
N GLU A 24 8.25 -4.82 -7.48
CA GLU A 24 8.55 -6.25 -7.40
C GLU A 24 7.28 -7.11 -7.41
N MET A 25 6.24 -6.70 -6.69
CA MET A 25 4.97 -7.42 -6.69
C MET A 25 4.23 -7.33 -8.02
N LEU A 26 4.24 -6.16 -8.69
CA LEU A 26 3.68 -6.01 -10.03
C LEU A 26 4.25 -7.05 -10.98
N GLN A 27 5.57 -7.26 -10.93
CA GLN A 27 6.25 -8.20 -11.81
C GLN A 27 6.14 -9.65 -11.35
N ALA A 28 6.40 -9.93 -10.07
CA ALA A 28 6.46 -11.30 -9.55
C ALA A 28 5.09 -11.98 -9.50
N LEU A 29 4.02 -11.22 -9.26
CA LEU A 29 2.67 -11.74 -9.17
C LEU A 29 1.85 -11.52 -10.45
N ASP A 30 2.49 -11.01 -11.49
CA ASP A 30 1.90 -10.74 -12.82
C ASP A 30 0.62 -9.91 -12.72
N PHE A 31 0.61 -8.85 -11.89
CA PHE A 31 -0.48 -7.91 -11.81
C PHE A 31 -0.59 -7.12 -13.12
N GLU A 32 -1.81 -6.74 -13.51
CA GLU A 32 -2.02 -5.81 -14.61
C GLU A 32 -1.63 -4.39 -14.20
N GLU A 33 -1.98 -4.05 -12.97
CA GLU A 33 -1.65 -2.76 -12.37
C GLU A 33 -1.57 -2.87 -10.85
N VAL A 34 -0.86 -1.94 -10.23
CA VAL A 34 -0.90 -1.67 -8.79
C VAL A 34 -1.47 -0.28 -8.58
N ARG A 35 -2.60 -0.20 -7.85
CA ARG A 35 -3.25 1.05 -7.49
C ARG A 35 -2.71 1.55 -6.15
N PHE A 36 -2.08 2.70 -6.17
CA PHE A 36 -1.66 3.42 -4.96
C PHE A 36 -2.82 4.27 -4.47
N ILE A 37 -3.33 3.97 -3.28
CA ILE A 37 -4.49 4.61 -2.67
C ILE A 37 -4.05 5.37 -1.43
N PRO A 38 -3.77 6.68 -1.53
CA PRO A 38 -3.48 7.49 -0.36
C PRO A 38 -4.69 7.57 0.56
N CYS A 39 -4.48 7.26 1.84
CA CYS A 39 -5.51 7.34 2.86
C CYS A 39 -6.05 8.77 2.99
N GLY A 40 -7.35 8.96 2.92
CA GLY A 40 -7.99 10.28 3.11
C GLY A 40 -7.88 10.73 4.56
N ASP A 41 -8.62 10.09 5.44
CA ASP A 41 -8.62 10.30 6.89
C ASP A 41 -8.23 9.00 7.61
N PRO A 42 -6.93 8.84 8.02
CA PRO A 42 -6.44 7.61 8.62
C PRO A 42 -6.93 7.43 10.06
N PRO A 43 -7.81 6.45 10.36
CA PRO A 43 -8.42 6.29 11.68
C PRO A 43 -7.45 5.88 12.79
N HIS A 44 -6.30 5.31 12.42
CA HIS A 44 -5.31 4.77 13.36
C HIS A 44 -4.03 5.63 13.50
N ARG A 45 -3.99 6.79 12.83
CA ARG A 45 -2.85 7.71 12.91
C ARG A 45 -3.32 9.08 13.36
N GLY A 46 -2.47 9.77 14.10
CA GLY A 46 -2.67 11.20 14.40
C GLY A 46 -2.68 12.05 13.12
N VAL A 47 -2.76 13.36 13.28
CA VAL A 47 -2.77 14.33 12.17
C VAL A 47 -1.58 14.08 11.25
N THR A 48 -1.84 13.93 9.94
CA THR A 48 -0.82 13.84 8.90
C THR A 48 -0.16 15.21 8.70
N TYR A 49 1.12 15.24 8.32
CA TYR A 49 1.84 16.49 8.05
C TYR A 49 1.38 17.14 6.74
N ALA A 50 1.16 16.33 5.71
CA ALA A 50 0.55 16.77 4.46
C ALA A 50 -0.93 16.38 4.44
N ASN A 51 -1.80 17.26 3.89
CA ASN A 51 -3.20 16.92 3.70
C ASN A 51 -3.39 15.81 2.63
N ALA A 52 -4.57 15.22 2.57
CA ALA A 52 -4.85 14.08 1.69
C ALA A 52 -4.56 14.38 0.20
N MET A 53 -4.95 15.56 -0.29
CA MET A 53 -4.71 15.97 -1.67
C MET A 53 -3.22 16.19 -1.98
N GLN A 54 -2.46 16.76 -1.02
CA GLN A 54 -1.01 16.90 -1.16
C GLN A 54 -0.34 15.53 -1.26
N ARG A 55 -0.73 14.57 -0.41
CA ARG A 55 -0.18 13.21 -0.43
C ARG A 55 -0.53 12.48 -1.73
N TYR A 56 -1.77 12.63 -2.23
CA TYR A 56 -2.17 12.12 -3.52
C TYR A 56 -1.29 12.71 -4.65
N ARG A 57 -1.08 14.03 -4.64
CA ARG A 57 -0.21 14.70 -5.62
C ARG A 57 1.22 14.17 -5.61
N LEU A 58 1.77 13.91 -4.42
CA LEU A 58 3.11 13.29 -4.30
C LEU A 58 3.13 11.87 -4.87
N VAL A 59 2.05 11.10 -4.72
CA VAL A 59 1.93 9.78 -5.35
C VAL A 59 1.89 9.90 -6.88
N GLU A 60 1.10 10.82 -7.45
CA GLU A 60 1.09 11.07 -8.89
C GLU A 60 2.50 11.39 -9.41
N CYS A 61 3.22 12.30 -8.73
CA CYS A 61 4.60 12.63 -9.08
C CYS A 61 5.54 11.42 -9.01
N ALA A 62 5.32 10.52 -8.04
CA ALA A 62 6.19 9.36 -7.82
C ALA A 62 6.09 8.31 -8.91
N ILE A 63 4.89 8.12 -9.46
CA ILE A 63 4.57 7.03 -10.40
C ILE A 63 4.41 7.52 -11.84
N ASP A 64 4.65 8.81 -12.10
CA ASP A 64 4.59 9.37 -13.46
C ASP A 64 5.42 8.53 -14.43
N ARG A 65 4.82 8.13 -15.54
CA ARG A 65 5.42 7.28 -16.59
C ARG A 65 5.81 5.86 -16.17
N GLN A 66 5.45 5.41 -14.97
CA GLN A 66 5.63 4.01 -14.59
C GLN A 66 4.43 3.19 -15.06
N GLU A 67 4.61 2.41 -16.13
CA GLU A 67 3.59 1.50 -16.63
C GLU A 67 3.17 0.49 -15.54
N GLY A 68 1.89 0.24 -15.43
CA GLY A 68 1.31 -0.65 -14.43
C GLY A 68 1.13 -0.03 -13.04
N PHE A 69 1.46 1.27 -12.85
CA PHE A 69 1.14 2.00 -11.62
C PHE A 69 0.02 3.01 -11.86
N VAL A 70 -0.95 3.04 -10.94
CA VAL A 70 -2.12 3.92 -11.01
C VAL A 70 -2.27 4.65 -9.69
N ALA A 71 -2.38 5.99 -9.71
CA ALA A 71 -2.80 6.76 -8.56
C ALA A 71 -4.34 6.76 -8.48
N ASP A 72 -4.89 6.42 -7.32
CA ASP A 72 -6.33 6.31 -7.11
C ASP A 72 -6.73 7.18 -5.91
N ASP A 73 -7.56 8.18 -6.15
CA ASP A 73 -7.95 9.21 -5.19
C ASP A 73 -9.26 8.91 -4.44
N ARG A 74 -9.79 7.68 -4.55
CA ARG A 74 -11.10 7.32 -3.98
C ARG A 74 -11.24 7.58 -2.49
N GLU A 75 -10.19 7.37 -1.70
CA GLU A 75 -10.22 7.68 -0.28
C GLU A 75 -10.05 9.18 -0.01
N VAL A 76 -9.29 9.88 -0.86
CA VAL A 76 -9.11 11.34 -0.76
C VAL A 76 -10.41 12.09 -1.02
N ARG A 77 -11.28 11.55 -1.89
CA ARG A 77 -12.59 12.13 -2.23
C ARG A 77 -13.72 11.69 -1.30
N ARG A 78 -13.48 10.66 -0.49
CA ARG A 78 -14.48 10.14 0.43
C ARG A 78 -14.52 10.97 1.71
N ASP A 79 -15.70 11.35 2.14
CA ASP A 79 -15.91 11.95 3.46
C ASP A 79 -15.82 10.88 4.55
N GLY A 80 -15.18 11.22 5.67
CA GLY A 80 -15.06 10.35 6.85
C GLY A 80 -13.86 9.42 6.84
N PRO A 81 -13.79 8.50 7.82
CA PRO A 81 -12.63 7.63 8.01
C PRO A 81 -12.38 6.71 6.82
N SER A 82 -11.09 6.52 6.50
CA SER A 82 -10.64 5.62 5.44
C SER A 82 -10.47 4.20 5.98
N TYR A 83 -11.47 3.34 5.78
CA TYR A 83 -11.37 1.93 6.11
C TYR A 83 -11.03 1.10 4.86
N THR A 84 -10.06 0.21 4.98
CA THR A 84 -9.59 -0.65 3.89
C THR A 84 -10.72 -1.48 3.29
N ILE A 85 -11.61 -2.02 4.12
CA ILE A 85 -12.73 -2.85 3.64
C ILE A 85 -13.66 -2.06 2.71
N ASP A 86 -14.00 -0.81 3.04
CA ASP A 86 -14.88 0.02 2.22
C ASP A 86 -14.23 0.37 0.87
N THR A 87 -12.91 0.54 0.88
CA THR A 87 -12.12 0.76 -0.33
C THR A 87 -12.11 -0.47 -1.22
N LEU A 88 -11.93 -1.67 -0.65
CA LEU A 88 -11.98 -2.93 -1.38
C LEU A 88 -13.38 -3.23 -1.94
N ILE A 89 -14.46 -2.94 -1.19
CA ILE A 89 -15.84 -3.07 -1.67
C ILE A 89 -16.05 -2.15 -2.88
N SER A 90 -15.66 -0.88 -2.80
CA SER A 90 -15.76 0.08 -3.90
C SER A 90 -14.98 -0.38 -5.14
N LEU A 91 -13.78 -0.97 -4.96
CA LEU A 91 -13.02 -1.57 -6.06
C LEU A 91 -13.70 -2.81 -6.63
N ARG A 92 -14.31 -3.65 -5.78
CA ARG A 92 -15.04 -4.84 -6.22
C ARG A 92 -16.27 -4.48 -7.07
N GLU A 93 -16.95 -3.38 -6.74
CA GLU A 93 -18.07 -2.85 -7.53
C GLU A 93 -17.60 -2.36 -8.91
N GLU A 94 -16.45 -1.68 -8.96
CA GLU A 94 -15.85 -1.18 -10.21
C GLU A 94 -15.29 -2.32 -11.07
N PHE A 95 -14.70 -3.35 -10.44
CA PHE A 95 -14.05 -4.47 -11.10
C PHE A 95 -14.66 -5.83 -10.70
N PRO A 96 -15.94 -6.12 -11.01
CA PRO A 96 -16.66 -7.27 -10.47
C PRO A 96 -16.11 -8.63 -10.95
N ALA A 97 -15.39 -8.66 -12.07
CA ALA A 97 -14.80 -9.86 -12.64
C ALA A 97 -13.29 -10.04 -12.33
N ARG A 98 -12.62 -9.02 -11.79
CA ARG A 98 -11.17 -9.03 -11.57
C ARG A 98 -10.79 -9.59 -10.20
N ALA A 99 -9.69 -10.28 -10.12
CA ALA A 99 -9.07 -10.57 -8.83
C ALA A 99 -8.46 -9.28 -8.25
N LEU A 100 -8.67 -9.04 -6.97
CA LEU A 100 -8.06 -7.94 -6.22
C LEU A 100 -7.06 -8.52 -5.22
N GLY A 101 -5.85 -7.94 -5.15
CA GLY A 101 -4.81 -8.31 -4.18
C GLY A 101 -4.47 -7.12 -3.29
N LEU A 102 -4.93 -7.12 -2.03
CA LEU A 102 -4.55 -6.13 -1.03
C LEU A 102 -3.09 -6.33 -0.63
N ILE A 103 -2.23 -5.38 -0.97
CA ILE A 103 -0.81 -5.42 -0.65
C ILE A 103 -0.59 -4.76 0.71
N VAL A 104 -0.01 -5.51 1.65
CA VAL A 104 0.31 -5.04 3.01
C VAL A 104 1.71 -5.47 3.41
N GLY A 105 2.40 -4.65 4.18
CA GLY A 105 3.62 -5.08 4.86
C GLY A 105 3.33 -6.05 6.00
N MET A 106 4.33 -6.81 6.44
CA MET A 106 4.17 -7.78 7.53
C MET A 106 3.66 -7.12 8.82
N ASP A 107 4.15 -5.93 9.18
CA ASP A 107 3.69 -5.22 10.38
C ASP A 107 2.20 -4.88 10.32
N ALA A 108 1.72 -4.46 9.15
CA ALA A 108 0.30 -4.18 8.91
C ALA A 108 -0.54 -5.47 8.95
N PHE A 109 -0.03 -6.58 8.39
CA PHE A 109 -0.67 -7.88 8.46
C PHE A 109 -0.78 -8.40 9.90
N LEU A 110 0.27 -8.25 10.71
CA LEU A 110 0.22 -8.63 12.13
C LEU A 110 -0.81 -7.81 12.92
N GLY A 111 -1.04 -6.57 12.53
CA GLY A 111 -2.08 -5.69 13.09
C GLY A 111 -3.48 -5.87 12.50
N LEU A 112 -3.65 -6.73 11.49
CA LEU A 112 -4.89 -6.90 10.74
C LEU A 112 -6.13 -7.15 11.62
N PRO A 113 -6.07 -7.99 12.69
CA PRO A 113 -7.25 -8.22 13.54
C PRO A 113 -7.79 -6.98 14.26
N GLY A 114 -7.03 -5.88 14.30
CA GLY A 114 -7.47 -4.59 14.82
C GLY A 114 -8.12 -3.68 13.77
N TRP A 115 -8.20 -4.09 12.51
CA TRP A 115 -8.79 -3.25 11.47
C TRP A 115 -10.32 -3.37 11.45
N HIS A 116 -10.99 -2.33 11.02
CA HIS A 116 -12.44 -2.31 10.88
C HIS A 116 -12.90 -3.39 9.89
N ARG A 117 -13.77 -4.31 10.33
CA ARG A 117 -14.33 -5.41 9.52
C ARG A 117 -13.24 -6.21 8.79
N TRP A 118 -12.12 -6.47 9.48
CA TRP A 118 -10.94 -7.15 8.93
C TRP A 118 -11.24 -8.56 8.42
N ASP A 119 -12.18 -9.25 9.07
CA ASP A 119 -12.65 -10.60 8.77
C ASP A 119 -13.37 -10.70 7.43
N GLU A 120 -13.89 -9.60 6.88
CA GLU A 120 -14.54 -9.56 5.57
C GLU A 120 -13.55 -9.30 4.41
N ILE A 121 -12.30 -9.00 4.67
CA ILE A 121 -11.33 -8.65 3.62
C ILE A 121 -11.14 -9.79 2.62
N LEU A 122 -11.05 -11.04 3.10
CA LEU A 122 -10.90 -12.21 2.23
C LEU A 122 -12.15 -12.53 1.39
N ASP A 123 -13.31 -12.00 1.74
CA ASP A 123 -14.54 -12.14 0.94
C ASP A 123 -14.52 -11.24 -0.31
N VAL A 124 -13.67 -10.22 -0.33
CA VAL A 124 -13.63 -9.23 -1.42
C VAL A 124 -12.28 -9.15 -2.14
N ALA A 125 -11.18 -9.58 -1.52
CA ALA A 125 -9.84 -9.54 -2.08
C ALA A 125 -8.97 -10.69 -1.59
N HIS A 126 -7.84 -10.93 -2.25
CA HIS A 126 -6.70 -11.65 -1.69
C HIS A 126 -5.91 -10.72 -0.76
N ILE A 127 -5.13 -11.30 0.14
CA ILE A 127 -4.14 -10.56 0.95
C ILE A 127 -2.75 -10.96 0.47
N ILE A 128 -1.96 -9.97 0.06
CA ILE A 128 -0.58 -10.13 -0.39
C ILE A 128 0.33 -9.52 0.66
N VAL A 129 1.06 -10.36 1.38
CA VAL A 129 1.92 -9.91 2.48
C VAL A 129 3.35 -9.76 2.00
N ALA A 130 3.83 -8.51 1.97
CA ALA A 130 5.22 -8.19 1.70
C ALA A 130 6.07 -8.38 2.95
N HIS A 131 7.15 -9.15 2.87
CA HIS A 131 8.05 -9.31 4.01
C HIS A 131 9.52 -9.25 3.60
N ARG A 132 10.39 -9.00 4.59
CA ARG A 132 11.86 -9.12 4.41
C ARG A 132 12.25 -10.59 4.36
N PRO A 133 13.28 -10.97 3.57
CA PRO A 133 13.85 -12.30 3.64
C PRO A 133 14.23 -12.67 5.08
N GLY A 134 13.89 -13.88 5.51
CA GLY A 134 14.18 -14.38 6.87
C GLY A 134 13.08 -14.16 7.92
N TRP A 135 12.02 -13.41 7.61
CA TRP A 135 10.84 -13.34 8.47
C TRP A 135 10.04 -14.65 8.44
N LYS A 136 9.47 -15.01 9.59
CA LYS A 136 8.56 -16.15 9.69
C LYS A 136 7.13 -15.66 9.77
N ALA A 137 6.25 -16.29 9.00
CA ALA A 137 4.81 -16.06 9.09
C ALA A 137 4.29 -16.50 10.48
N PRO A 138 3.23 -15.87 11.01
CA PRO A 138 2.53 -16.37 12.18
C PRO A 138 2.05 -17.80 11.94
N ASP A 139 2.30 -18.70 12.90
CA ASP A 139 1.88 -20.12 12.90
C ASP A 139 0.86 -20.43 13.99
N ILE A 140 0.51 -19.46 14.83
CA ILE A 140 -0.48 -19.58 15.91
C ILE A 140 -1.45 -18.40 15.92
N GLY A 141 -2.57 -18.56 16.61
CA GLY A 141 -3.62 -17.56 16.72
C GLY A 141 -4.38 -17.37 15.41
N VAL A 142 -5.27 -16.39 15.38
CA VAL A 142 -6.19 -16.16 14.26
C VAL A 142 -5.48 -15.98 12.91
N LEU A 143 -4.34 -15.32 12.88
CA LEU A 143 -3.57 -15.15 11.64
C LEU A 143 -2.90 -16.45 11.18
N GLY A 144 -2.41 -17.30 12.13
CA GLY A 144 -1.88 -18.62 11.81
C GLY A 144 -2.95 -19.54 11.25
N GLU A 145 -4.15 -19.52 11.82
CA GLU A 145 -5.32 -20.25 11.31
C GLU A 145 -5.69 -19.77 9.89
N MET A 146 -5.81 -18.46 9.66
CA MET A 146 -6.08 -17.89 8.34
C MET A 146 -5.04 -18.30 7.28
N ILE A 147 -3.75 -18.28 7.64
CA ILE A 147 -2.68 -18.70 6.71
C ILE A 147 -2.79 -20.20 6.42
N THR A 148 -3.16 -21.02 7.41
CA THR A 148 -3.33 -22.47 7.23
C THR A 148 -4.49 -22.77 6.28
N GLU A 149 -5.60 -22.06 6.40
CA GLU A 149 -6.82 -22.28 5.61
C GLU A 149 -6.77 -21.64 4.22
N CYS A 150 -6.27 -20.41 4.14
CA CYS A 150 -6.34 -19.56 2.93
C CYS A 150 -4.99 -19.34 2.25
N GLY A 151 -3.87 -19.79 2.85
CA GLY A 151 -2.52 -19.57 2.35
C GLY A 151 -2.26 -20.28 1.01
N THR A 152 -1.50 -19.63 0.13
CA THR A 152 -1.01 -20.22 -1.10
C THR A 152 0.40 -19.75 -1.42
N HIS A 153 1.19 -20.67 -2.01
CA HIS A 153 2.51 -20.37 -2.60
C HIS A 153 2.47 -20.26 -4.12
N LYS A 154 1.30 -20.52 -4.73
CA LYS A 154 1.13 -20.51 -6.19
C LYS A 154 0.54 -19.18 -6.63
N VAL A 155 1.26 -18.47 -7.50
CA VAL A 155 0.77 -17.22 -8.11
C VAL A 155 -0.51 -17.44 -8.91
N ASP A 156 -0.61 -18.58 -9.58
CA ASP A 156 -1.80 -18.92 -10.39
C ASP A 156 -3.10 -18.92 -9.58
N ASP A 157 -3.05 -19.26 -8.28
CA ASP A 157 -4.24 -19.23 -7.42
C ASP A 157 -4.83 -17.82 -7.28
N LEU A 158 -3.98 -16.78 -7.40
CA LEU A 158 -4.41 -15.38 -7.37
C LEU A 158 -5.08 -14.93 -8.68
N HIS A 159 -4.91 -15.70 -9.75
CA HIS A 159 -5.46 -15.41 -11.08
C HIS A 159 -6.76 -16.18 -11.36
N VAL A 160 -6.95 -17.34 -10.73
CA VAL A 160 -8.11 -18.19 -10.97
C VAL A 160 -9.28 -17.92 -10.03
N THR A 161 -9.02 -17.34 -8.86
CA THR A 161 -10.05 -16.90 -7.92
C THR A 161 -10.03 -15.37 -7.80
N LYS A 162 -11.15 -14.77 -7.42
CA LYS A 162 -11.25 -13.31 -7.32
C LYS A 162 -10.74 -12.75 -5.98
N ASN A 163 -10.73 -13.58 -4.96
CA ASN A 163 -10.51 -13.24 -3.55
C ASN A 163 -10.21 -14.50 -2.74
N GLY A 164 -9.97 -14.38 -1.43
CA GLY A 164 -9.97 -15.49 -0.47
C GLY A 164 -8.61 -16.19 -0.32
N ARG A 165 -7.51 -15.68 -0.88
CA ARG A 165 -6.17 -16.25 -0.71
C ARG A 165 -5.26 -15.32 0.06
N ILE A 166 -4.31 -15.91 0.80
CA ILE A 166 -3.20 -15.20 1.44
C ILE A 166 -1.90 -15.67 0.78
N HIS A 167 -1.17 -14.73 0.17
CA HIS A 167 0.11 -15.01 -0.45
C HIS A 167 1.20 -14.19 0.24
N ILE A 168 2.20 -14.87 0.80
CA ILE A 168 3.32 -14.23 1.49
C ILE A 168 4.50 -14.17 0.54
N HIS A 169 4.95 -12.96 0.19
CA HIS A 169 5.99 -12.73 -0.81
C HIS A 169 7.17 -11.97 -0.24
N ALA A 170 8.38 -12.52 -0.44
CA ALA A 170 9.60 -11.84 -0.04
C ALA A 170 9.95 -10.74 -1.05
N VAL A 171 10.14 -9.52 -0.57
CA VAL A 171 10.53 -8.36 -1.38
C VAL A 171 11.80 -7.72 -0.87
N THR A 172 12.50 -7.02 -1.75
CA THR A 172 13.60 -6.13 -1.35
C THR A 172 13.04 -4.95 -0.58
N GLN A 173 13.23 -4.94 0.73
CA GLN A 173 12.85 -3.78 1.53
C GLN A 173 14.02 -2.82 1.67
N LEU A 174 13.80 -1.59 1.25
CA LEU A 174 14.71 -0.47 1.49
C LEU A 174 14.40 0.12 2.86
N GLU A 175 15.43 0.33 3.69
CA GLU A 175 15.29 0.98 5.00
C GLU A 175 15.14 2.49 4.84
N ILE A 176 14.02 2.90 4.28
CA ILE A 176 13.63 4.29 4.08
C ILE A 176 12.29 4.49 4.78
N SER A 177 12.18 5.53 5.60
CA SER A 177 10.93 5.87 6.28
C SER A 177 10.47 7.29 5.95
N SER A 178 9.14 7.47 5.88
CA SER A 178 8.55 8.80 5.71
C SER A 178 8.92 9.74 6.87
N THR A 179 9.11 9.22 8.08
CA THR A 179 9.54 10.02 9.25
C THR A 179 10.93 10.58 9.04
N GLU A 180 11.91 9.75 8.66
CA GLU A 180 13.26 10.20 8.37
C GLU A 180 13.29 11.29 7.28
N ILE A 181 12.48 11.12 6.24
CA ILE A 181 12.36 12.10 5.15
C ILE A 181 11.85 13.44 5.68
N ARG A 182 10.79 13.42 6.49
CA ARG A 182 10.23 14.64 7.08
C ARG A 182 11.24 15.33 8.00
N ASP A 183 11.96 14.57 8.81
CA ASP A 183 12.99 15.10 9.73
C ASP A 183 14.13 15.75 8.94
N LEU A 184 14.55 15.17 7.81
CA LEU A 184 15.55 15.79 6.93
C LEU A 184 15.05 17.11 6.35
N VAL A 185 13.83 17.16 5.83
CA VAL A 185 13.25 18.38 5.25
C VAL A 185 13.06 19.46 6.30
N ALA A 186 12.54 19.12 7.48
CA ALA A 186 12.37 20.04 8.59
C ALA A 186 13.71 20.64 9.06
N ALA A 187 14.78 19.84 8.99
CA ALA A 187 16.14 20.29 9.32
C ALA A 187 16.83 21.07 8.17
N GLY A 188 16.13 21.37 7.07
CA GLY A 188 16.69 22.05 5.89
C GLY A 188 17.69 21.20 5.10
N ARG A 189 17.70 19.88 5.32
CA ARG A 189 18.55 18.93 4.58
C ARG A 189 17.84 18.37 3.37
N ASP A 190 18.60 18.04 2.31
CA ASP A 190 18.07 17.48 1.07
C ASP A 190 17.79 15.98 1.21
N PRO A 191 16.54 15.51 1.05
CA PRO A 191 16.17 14.10 1.13
C PRO A 191 16.44 13.33 -0.18
N ARG A 192 17.33 13.84 -1.03
CA ARG A 192 17.67 13.24 -2.33
C ARG A 192 18.05 11.77 -2.19
N PHE A 193 17.69 10.98 -3.18
CA PHE A 193 17.90 9.53 -3.28
C PHE A 193 17.04 8.66 -2.33
N LEU A 194 16.16 9.26 -1.53
CA LEU A 194 15.18 8.50 -0.74
C LEU A 194 13.83 8.39 -1.47
N MET A 195 13.59 9.25 -2.45
CA MET A 195 12.37 9.31 -3.27
C MET A 195 12.70 9.75 -4.71
N PRO A 196 11.76 9.63 -5.66
CA PRO A 196 11.91 10.21 -6.99
C PRO A 196 12.15 11.73 -6.95
N ASP A 197 12.97 12.24 -7.86
CA ASP A 197 13.28 13.68 -7.94
C ASP A 197 12.00 14.53 -8.09
N ALA A 198 10.99 14.05 -8.85
CA ALA A 198 9.72 14.74 -9.00
C ALA A 198 8.97 14.93 -7.67
N VAL A 199 9.02 13.94 -6.76
CA VAL A 199 8.43 14.05 -5.40
C VAL A 199 9.21 15.04 -4.57
N ARG A 200 10.54 14.94 -4.58
CA ARG A 200 11.43 15.86 -3.87
C ARG A 200 11.20 17.31 -4.32
N ASP A 201 11.16 17.55 -5.61
CA ASP A 201 11.00 18.88 -6.18
C ASP A 201 9.63 19.48 -5.83
N GLU A 202 8.57 18.68 -5.82
CA GLU A 202 7.23 19.11 -5.37
C GLU A 202 7.22 19.45 -3.88
N ILE A 203 7.88 18.66 -3.02
CA ILE A 203 8.04 18.95 -1.58
C ILE A 203 8.78 20.27 -1.37
N LEU A 204 9.91 20.48 -2.06
CA LEU A 204 10.71 21.69 -1.90
C LEU A 204 9.99 22.94 -2.43
N LYS A 205 9.26 22.82 -3.55
CA LYS A 205 8.46 23.87 -4.18
C LYS A 205 7.30 24.33 -3.30
N THR A 206 6.57 23.37 -2.72
CA THR A 206 5.38 23.66 -1.90
C THR A 206 5.68 23.98 -0.46
N GLY A 207 6.89 23.67 0.01
CA GLY A 207 7.28 23.84 1.41
C GLY A 207 6.65 22.85 2.39
N ILE A 208 6.00 21.78 1.88
CA ILE A 208 5.49 20.70 2.71
C ILE A 208 6.64 20.11 3.55
N TYR A 209 6.39 19.83 4.81
CA TYR A 209 7.35 19.30 5.79
C TYR A 209 8.50 20.27 6.21
N LYS A 210 8.51 21.52 5.79
CA LYS A 210 9.44 22.49 6.39
C LYS A 210 9.04 22.75 7.84
N GLY A 211 10.01 22.74 8.73
CA GLY A 211 9.82 23.27 10.09
C GLY A 211 9.53 24.77 10.06
N ASP A 212 8.83 25.25 11.07
CA ASP A 212 8.63 26.68 11.32
C ASP A 212 9.95 27.38 11.63
#